data_e7f184e4d5a207235ae6cffd22dcbb36
#
_entry.id   e7f184e4d5a207235ae6cffd22dcbb36
#
_cell.length_a   1.000
_cell.length_b   1.000
_cell.length_c   1.000
_cell.angle_alpha   90.00
_cell.angle_beta   90.00
_cell.angle_gamma   90.00
#
_symmetry.space_group_name_H-M   'P 1'
#
loop_
_entity.id
_entity.type
_entity.pdbx_description
1 polymer ?
#
loop_
_entity_poly.entity_id
_entity_poly.type
_entity_poly.pdbx_seq_one_letter_code
_entity_poly.pdbx_strand_id
1 'polypeptide(L)'
;MDRAEVLLIGGRSGVGKSTVAWEVSARLCDTAIPHAIIEGDFMGQVHPAPEGDPDRSQITERNLAAVWANYTRLGYRRLVYTNTVSVLPEAAAMFERAMGADLRIVRVLLTASDATARERLAGRELGSGLEQEVRNSFRKARLLQERAPADTVRVATDGRAVVDIAREVVAATGWVPGG
;
A
#
# COMPACT_ATOMS: atom_id res chain seq x y z
N MET A 1 -15.88 11.83 -17.64
CA MET A 1 -15.19 12.06 -16.32
C MET A 1 -14.05 11.07 -16.26
N ASP A 2 -12.85 11.52 -15.92
CA ASP A 2 -11.71 10.61 -15.80
C ASP A 2 -11.95 9.64 -14.66
N ARG A 3 -11.74 8.35 -14.94
CA ARG A 3 -11.88 7.23 -14.01
C ARG A 3 -10.94 7.39 -12.81
N ALA A 4 -11.40 7.04 -11.62
CA ALA A 4 -10.53 6.96 -10.45
C ALA A 4 -9.57 5.76 -10.57
N GLU A 5 -8.32 5.94 -10.12
CA GLU A 5 -7.29 4.91 -10.16
C GLU A 5 -6.59 4.80 -8.80
N VAL A 6 -6.30 3.60 -8.35
CA VAL A 6 -5.50 3.37 -7.13
C VAL A 6 -4.34 2.41 -7.40
N LEU A 7 -3.16 2.81 -6.96
CA LEU A 7 -1.98 1.96 -6.82
C LEU A 7 -1.94 1.45 -5.39
N LEU A 8 -2.14 0.15 -5.21
CA LEU A 8 -2.02 -0.54 -3.93
C LEU A 8 -0.61 -1.11 -3.80
N ILE A 9 0.16 -0.61 -2.85
CA ILE A 9 1.49 -1.13 -2.52
C ILE A 9 1.37 -1.95 -1.24
N GLY A 10 1.31 -3.27 -1.40
CA GLY A 10 1.25 -4.24 -0.32
C GLY A 10 2.61 -4.84 0.00
N GLY A 11 2.66 -5.57 1.11
CA GLY A 11 3.84 -6.30 1.51
C GLY A 11 4.02 -6.37 3.03
N ARG A 12 4.81 -7.31 3.48
CA ARG A 12 5.09 -7.56 4.90
C ARG A 12 5.73 -6.34 5.60
N SER A 13 5.68 -6.31 6.92
CA SER A 13 6.47 -5.35 7.70
C SER A 13 7.96 -5.53 7.42
N GLY A 14 8.69 -4.43 7.32
CA GLY A 14 10.12 -4.41 6.98
C GLY A 14 10.44 -4.46 5.48
N VAL A 15 9.45 -4.62 4.58
CA VAL A 15 9.71 -4.68 3.12
C VAL A 15 10.01 -3.31 2.50
N GLY A 16 9.64 -2.20 3.15
CA GLY A 16 9.92 -0.84 2.67
C GLY A 16 8.76 -0.14 1.94
N LYS A 17 7.49 -0.52 2.20
CA LYS A 17 6.30 0.08 1.56
C LYS A 17 6.29 1.60 1.56
N SER A 18 6.41 2.22 2.74
CA SER A 18 6.37 3.68 2.88
C SER A 18 7.51 4.35 2.11
N THR A 19 8.73 3.84 2.23
CA THR A 19 9.89 4.38 1.53
C THR A 19 9.70 4.33 0.01
N VAL A 20 9.21 3.20 -0.51
CA VAL A 20 8.92 3.05 -1.95
C VAL A 20 7.78 3.96 -2.38
N ALA A 21 6.71 4.08 -1.58
CA ALA A 21 5.58 4.94 -1.91
C ALA A 21 5.97 6.42 -1.99
N TRP A 22 6.82 6.90 -1.09
CA TRP A 22 7.34 8.27 -1.16
C TRP A 22 8.22 8.50 -2.37
N GLU A 23 9.08 7.55 -2.75
CA GLU A 23 9.87 7.64 -3.98
C GLU A 23 9.00 7.56 -5.24
N VAL A 24 7.95 6.73 -5.25
CA VAL A 24 6.93 6.71 -6.31
C VAL A 24 6.27 8.09 -6.43
N SER A 25 5.86 8.69 -5.31
CA SER A 25 5.26 10.02 -5.30
C SER A 25 6.23 11.09 -5.85
N ALA A 26 7.50 11.06 -5.45
CA ALA A 26 8.52 11.99 -5.97
C ALA A 26 8.62 11.89 -7.50
N ARG A 27 8.69 10.68 -8.05
CA ARG A 27 8.74 10.45 -9.51
C ARG A 27 7.49 10.91 -10.24
N LEU A 28 6.32 10.73 -9.64
CA LEU A 28 5.06 11.23 -10.21
C LEU A 28 5.01 12.76 -10.19
N CYS A 29 5.57 13.41 -9.15
CA CYS A 29 5.75 14.86 -9.11
C CYS A 29 6.68 15.36 -10.22
N ASP A 30 7.84 14.70 -10.42
CA ASP A 30 8.80 15.04 -11.47
C ASP A 30 8.20 14.95 -12.88
N THR A 31 7.23 14.07 -13.07
CA THR A 31 6.50 13.91 -14.34
C THR A 31 5.17 14.65 -14.38
N ALA A 32 4.91 15.52 -13.40
CA ALA A 32 3.69 16.32 -13.28
C ALA A 32 2.38 15.49 -13.32
N ILE A 33 2.41 14.25 -12.80
CA ILE A 33 1.22 13.39 -12.69
C ILE A 33 0.48 13.71 -11.37
N PRO A 34 -0.73 14.28 -11.42
CA PRO A 34 -1.51 14.59 -10.22
C PRO A 34 -1.91 13.31 -9.49
N HIS A 35 -1.58 13.21 -8.20
CA HIS A 35 -1.91 12.08 -7.35
C HIS A 35 -2.01 12.50 -5.89
N ALA A 36 -2.65 11.66 -5.08
CA ALA A 36 -2.62 11.70 -3.63
C ALA A 36 -1.86 10.48 -3.11
N ILE A 37 -1.34 10.58 -1.88
CA ILE A 37 -0.70 9.46 -1.18
C ILE A 37 -1.36 9.28 0.18
N ILE A 38 -1.65 8.03 0.55
CA ILE A 38 -2.20 7.67 1.87
C ILE A 38 -1.44 6.46 2.41
N GLU A 39 -0.93 6.59 3.64
CA GLU A 39 -0.47 5.43 4.41
C GLU A 39 -1.66 4.81 5.14
N GLY A 40 -2.13 3.67 4.63
CA GLY A 40 -3.35 3.02 5.08
C GLY A 40 -3.31 2.51 6.52
N ASP A 41 -2.12 2.26 7.05
CA ASP A 41 -1.94 1.80 8.43
C ASP A 41 -2.46 2.85 9.46
N PHE A 42 -2.57 4.13 9.07
CA PHE A 42 -3.13 5.17 9.92
C PHE A 42 -4.65 5.31 9.83
N MET A 43 -5.29 4.72 8.83
CA MET A 43 -6.73 4.89 8.62
C MET A 43 -7.60 4.21 9.69
N GLY A 44 -7.06 3.20 10.39
CA GLY A 44 -7.75 2.50 11.46
C GLY A 44 -7.11 2.63 12.84
N GLN A 45 -6.20 3.58 13.05
CA GLN A 45 -5.45 3.75 14.31
C GLN A 45 -6.30 4.38 15.41
N VAL A 46 -7.19 3.58 16.00
CA VAL A 46 -8.02 3.96 17.15
C VAL A 46 -7.89 2.95 18.29
N HIS A 47 -7.98 3.40 19.53
CA HIS A 47 -7.97 2.53 20.69
C HIS A 47 -8.99 3.04 21.75
N PRO A 48 -9.83 2.17 22.30
CA PRO A 48 -10.03 0.76 21.91
C PRO A 48 -10.62 0.63 20.50
N ALA A 49 -10.64 -0.60 19.94
CA ALA A 49 -11.35 -0.86 18.69
C ALA A 49 -12.83 -0.52 18.87
N PRO A 50 -13.51 0.04 17.84
CA PRO A 50 -14.94 0.35 17.94
C PRO A 50 -15.76 -0.92 18.19
N GLU A 51 -16.86 -0.78 18.93
CA GLU A 51 -17.81 -1.86 19.11
C GLU A 51 -18.36 -2.32 17.75
N GLY A 52 -18.34 -3.63 17.49
CA GLY A 52 -18.75 -4.21 16.20
C GLY A 52 -17.72 -4.09 15.06
N ASP A 53 -16.53 -3.51 15.31
CA ASP A 53 -15.47 -3.37 14.32
C ASP A 53 -14.09 -3.70 14.94
N PRO A 54 -13.91 -4.93 15.46
CA PRO A 54 -12.70 -5.31 16.21
C PRO A 54 -11.43 -5.31 15.36
N ASP A 55 -11.54 -5.49 14.06
CA ASP A 55 -10.44 -5.45 13.09
C ASP A 55 -10.26 -4.05 12.45
N ARG A 56 -11.10 -3.09 12.82
CA ARG A 56 -11.10 -1.70 12.37
C ARG A 56 -11.30 -1.52 10.86
N SER A 57 -11.90 -2.51 10.20
CA SER A 57 -12.12 -2.45 8.74
C SER A 57 -13.14 -1.39 8.36
N GLN A 58 -14.22 -1.23 9.15
CA GLN A 58 -15.26 -0.25 8.86
C GLN A 58 -14.76 1.18 9.08
N ILE A 59 -14.04 1.45 10.18
CA ILE A 59 -13.49 2.79 10.40
C ILE A 59 -12.42 3.13 9.37
N THR A 60 -11.60 2.17 8.95
CA THR A 60 -10.64 2.34 7.86
C THR A 60 -11.32 2.74 6.57
N GLU A 61 -12.39 2.04 6.17
CA GLU A 61 -13.16 2.35 4.96
C GLU A 61 -13.79 3.75 5.03
N ARG A 62 -14.42 4.10 6.15
CA ARG A 62 -15.05 5.42 6.35
C ARG A 62 -14.03 6.55 6.27
N ASN A 63 -12.86 6.38 6.90
CA ASN A 63 -11.79 7.38 6.86
C ASN A 63 -11.22 7.51 5.45
N LEU A 64 -10.98 6.40 4.75
CA LEU A 64 -10.54 6.41 3.36
C LEU A 64 -11.54 7.15 2.46
N ALA A 65 -12.83 6.84 2.58
CA ALA A 65 -13.89 7.48 1.79
C ALA A 65 -13.94 9.00 2.05
N ALA A 66 -13.85 9.43 3.31
CA ALA A 66 -13.88 10.84 3.67
C ALA A 66 -12.65 11.61 3.14
N VAL A 67 -11.46 11.03 3.27
CA VAL A 67 -10.22 11.63 2.76
C VAL A 67 -10.24 11.67 1.24
N TRP A 68 -10.65 10.57 0.58
CA TRP A 68 -10.75 10.52 -0.88
C TRP A 68 -11.76 11.54 -1.43
N ALA A 69 -12.91 11.70 -0.79
CA ALA A 69 -13.90 12.71 -1.17
C ALA A 69 -13.33 14.14 -1.12
N ASN A 70 -12.39 14.43 -0.21
CA ASN A 70 -11.69 15.72 -0.18
C ASN A 70 -10.76 15.87 -1.38
N TYR A 71 -9.98 14.85 -1.72
CA TYR A 71 -9.07 14.89 -2.86
C TYR A 71 -9.80 15.00 -4.20
N THR A 72 -10.92 14.28 -4.38
CA THR A 72 -11.70 14.35 -5.63
C THR A 72 -12.32 15.72 -5.86
N ARG A 73 -12.72 16.43 -4.80
CA ARG A 73 -13.20 17.83 -4.90
C ARG A 73 -12.12 18.79 -5.39
N LEU A 74 -10.84 18.48 -5.13
CA LEU A 74 -9.69 19.21 -5.62
C LEU A 74 -9.24 18.76 -7.04
N GLY A 75 -9.92 17.79 -7.64
CA GLY A 75 -9.62 17.29 -8.99
C GLY A 75 -8.69 16.09 -9.06
N TYR A 76 -8.21 15.56 -7.93
CA TYR A 76 -7.36 14.36 -7.94
C TYR A 76 -8.15 13.12 -8.32
N ARG A 77 -7.52 12.23 -9.12
CA ARG A 77 -8.12 10.98 -9.61
C ARG A 77 -7.22 9.77 -9.38
N ARG A 78 -5.98 9.97 -8.93
CA ARG A 78 -5.00 8.91 -8.68
C ARG A 78 -4.62 8.88 -7.21
N LEU A 79 -4.60 7.68 -6.63
CA LEU A 79 -4.20 7.43 -5.24
C LEU A 79 -3.05 6.42 -5.19
N VAL A 80 -1.98 6.77 -4.51
CA VAL A 80 -0.97 5.80 -4.04
C VAL A 80 -1.34 5.43 -2.60
N TYR A 81 -1.57 4.14 -2.34
CA TYR A 81 -2.00 3.65 -1.04
C TYR A 81 -1.10 2.51 -0.56
N THR A 82 -0.62 2.60 0.66
CA THR A 82 0.19 1.55 1.29
C THR A 82 -0.56 0.87 2.43
N ASN A 83 -0.52 -0.44 2.46
CA ASN A 83 -0.92 -1.24 3.63
C ASN A 83 -0.46 -2.68 3.41
N THR A 84 -0.22 -3.42 4.49
CA THR A 84 0.30 -4.79 4.41
C THR A 84 -0.53 -5.69 3.50
N VAL A 85 -1.86 -5.66 3.64
CA VAL A 85 -2.79 -6.61 3.00
C VAL A 85 -3.65 -5.99 1.90
N SER A 86 -3.41 -4.73 1.53
CA SER A 86 -4.23 -4.01 0.54
C SER A 86 -4.32 -4.67 -0.83
N VAL A 87 -3.34 -5.49 -1.20
CA VAL A 87 -3.31 -6.21 -2.48
C VAL A 87 -4.18 -7.47 -2.49
N LEU A 88 -4.68 -7.92 -1.35
CA LEU A 88 -5.53 -9.12 -1.27
C LEU A 88 -6.91 -8.86 -1.92
N PRO A 89 -7.57 -9.91 -2.44
CA PRO A 89 -8.85 -9.77 -3.12
C PRO A 89 -9.93 -9.08 -2.27
N GLU A 90 -9.94 -9.33 -0.97
CA GLU A 90 -10.94 -8.80 -0.04
C GLU A 90 -10.87 -7.27 0.11
N ALA A 91 -9.71 -6.68 -0.15
CA ALA A 91 -9.55 -5.23 -0.07
C ALA A 91 -10.25 -4.51 -1.24
N ALA A 92 -10.42 -5.14 -2.40
CA ALA A 92 -10.96 -4.50 -3.59
C ALA A 92 -12.33 -3.86 -3.33
N ALA A 93 -13.26 -4.60 -2.71
CA ALA A 93 -14.60 -4.11 -2.42
C ALA A 93 -14.60 -2.88 -1.49
N MET A 94 -13.67 -2.77 -0.55
CA MET A 94 -13.50 -1.60 0.30
C MET A 94 -13.11 -0.38 -0.54
N PHE A 95 -12.15 -0.53 -1.45
CA PHE A 95 -11.72 0.57 -2.32
C PHE A 95 -12.81 0.98 -3.30
N GLU A 96 -13.57 0.04 -3.88
CA GLU A 96 -14.70 0.33 -4.76
C GLU A 96 -15.81 1.11 -4.04
N ARG A 97 -16.13 0.75 -2.80
CA ARG A 97 -17.10 1.50 -1.98
C ARG A 97 -16.59 2.89 -1.61
N ALA A 98 -15.31 3.02 -1.28
CA ALA A 98 -14.73 4.28 -0.86
C ALA A 98 -14.44 5.26 -2.01
N MET A 99 -14.08 4.75 -3.19
CA MET A 99 -13.57 5.55 -4.31
C MET A 99 -14.47 5.54 -5.56
N GLY A 100 -15.48 4.66 -5.60
CA GLY A 100 -16.42 4.53 -6.71
C GLY A 100 -16.28 3.19 -7.45
N ALA A 101 -17.42 2.69 -7.97
CA ALA A 101 -17.51 1.36 -8.58
C ALA A 101 -16.70 1.21 -9.89
N ASP A 102 -16.43 2.31 -10.60
CA ASP A 102 -15.57 2.30 -11.80
C ASP A 102 -14.10 2.59 -11.45
N LEU A 103 -13.60 1.95 -10.40
CA LEU A 103 -12.24 2.10 -9.95
C LEU A 103 -11.28 1.19 -10.72
N ARG A 104 -10.18 1.75 -11.22
CA ARG A 104 -9.05 0.94 -11.69
C ARG A 104 -8.09 0.66 -10.54
N ILE A 105 -7.86 -0.61 -10.25
CA ILE A 105 -6.94 -1.04 -9.18
C ILE A 105 -5.68 -1.63 -9.83
N VAL A 106 -4.52 -1.06 -9.48
CA VAL A 106 -3.20 -1.63 -9.78
C VAL A 106 -2.61 -2.18 -8.48
N ARG A 107 -2.24 -3.46 -8.49
CA ARG A 107 -1.69 -4.15 -7.31
C ARG A 107 -0.20 -4.40 -7.48
N VAL A 108 0.58 -3.93 -6.51
CA VAL A 108 2.02 -4.20 -6.43
C VAL A 108 2.32 -4.80 -5.07
N LEU A 109 2.85 -6.02 -5.07
CA LEU A 109 3.33 -6.71 -3.88
C LEU A 109 4.84 -6.58 -3.79
N LEU A 110 5.32 -5.80 -2.83
CA LEU A 110 6.74 -5.77 -2.51
C LEU A 110 7.13 -7.03 -1.74
N THR A 111 8.22 -7.66 -2.16
CA THR A 111 8.75 -8.87 -1.52
C THR A 111 10.17 -8.65 -1.01
N ALA A 112 10.50 -9.32 0.08
CA ALA A 112 11.84 -9.37 0.65
C ALA A 112 12.07 -10.74 1.29
N SER A 113 13.31 -11.18 1.34
CA SER A 113 13.72 -12.37 2.10
C SER A 113 13.44 -12.18 3.59
N ASP A 114 13.32 -13.28 4.32
CA ASP A 114 13.11 -13.25 5.76
C ASP A 114 14.29 -12.58 6.49
N ALA A 115 15.51 -12.80 6.00
CA ALA A 115 16.72 -12.19 6.54
C ALA A 115 16.68 -10.66 6.39
N THR A 116 16.40 -10.15 5.20
CA THR A 116 16.30 -8.71 4.92
C THR A 116 15.19 -8.04 5.72
N ALA A 117 14.01 -8.68 5.80
CA ALA A 117 12.90 -8.13 6.56
C ALA A 117 13.21 -8.06 8.06
N ARG A 118 13.84 -9.11 8.62
CA ARG A 118 14.27 -9.12 10.02
C ARG A 118 15.32 -8.04 10.32
N GLU A 119 16.32 -7.90 9.48
CA GLU A 119 17.36 -6.86 9.60
C GLU A 119 16.74 -5.46 9.62
N ARG A 120 15.85 -5.16 8.67
CA ARG A 120 15.17 -3.86 8.58
C ARG A 120 14.25 -3.59 9.77
N LEU A 121 13.58 -4.62 10.30
CA LEU A 121 12.77 -4.49 11.52
C LEU A 121 13.65 -4.25 12.75
N ALA A 122 14.76 -4.96 12.88
CA ALA A 122 15.72 -4.75 13.98
C ALA A 122 16.34 -3.34 13.97
N GLY A 123 16.51 -2.73 12.80
CA GLY A 123 16.97 -1.34 12.66
C GLY A 123 15.93 -0.28 13.06
N ARG A 124 14.68 -0.66 13.30
CA ARG A 124 13.66 0.20 13.90
C ARG A 124 13.67 -0.06 15.41
N GLU A 125 13.65 0.98 16.22
CA GLU A 125 13.58 0.83 17.69
C GLU A 125 12.20 0.33 18.14
N LEU A 126 11.93 -0.96 17.92
CA LEU A 126 10.67 -1.61 18.29
C LEU A 126 10.64 -2.10 19.75
N GLY A 127 11.71 -1.92 20.50
CA GLY A 127 11.80 -2.34 21.89
C GLY A 127 11.46 -3.82 22.10
N SER A 128 10.66 -4.13 23.13
CA SER A 128 10.24 -5.51 23.46
C SER A 128 9.31 -6.17 22.43
N GLY A 129 8.80 -5.43 21.45
CA GLY A 129 7.87 -5.93 20.44
C GLY A 129 8.52 -6.59 19.22
N LEU A 130 9.86 -6.49 19.04
CA LEU A 130 10.55 -6.91 17.83
C LEU A 130 10.26 -8.38 17.43
N GLU A 131 10.42 -9.33 18.34
CA GLU A 131 10.21 -10.75 18.02
C GLU A 131 8.75 -11.07 17.63
N GLN A 132 7.79 -10.39 18.23
CA GLN A 132 6.39 -10.53 17.85
C GLN A 132 6.14 -9.93 16.46
N GLU A 133 6.72 -8.80 16.17
CA GLU A 133 6.61 -8.14 14.85
C GLU A 133 7.27 -8.97 13.75
N VAL A 134 8.43 -9.57 14.03
CA VAL A 134 9.10 -10.51 13.10
C VAL A 134 8.21 -11.71 12.80
N ARG A 135 7.62 -12.35 13.83
CA ARG A 135 6.70 -13.47 13.63
C ARG A 135 5.46 -13.08 12.81
N ASN A 136 4.89 -11.92 13.10
CA ASN A 136 3.75 -11.38 12.36
C ASN A 136 4.12 -11.12 10.90
N SER A 137 5.28 -10.53 10.67
CA SER A 137 5.81 -10.25 9.34
C SER A 137 5.96 -11.54 8.51
N PHE A 138 6.49 -12.62 9.09
CA PHE A 138 6.65 -13.91 8.40
C PHE A 138 5.30 -14.54 8.03
N ARG A 139 4.33 -14.51 8.96
CA ARG A 139 2.97 -15.00 8.65
C ARG A 139 2.32 -14.22 7.52
N LYS A 140 2.48 -12.89 7.54
CA LYS A 140 1.93 -12.02 6.49
C LYS A 140 2.60 -12.25 5.14
N ALA A 141 3.93 -12.50 5.10
CA ALA A 141 4.62 -12.82 3.86
C ALA A 141 4.04 -14.06 3.18
N ARG A 142 3.83 -15.15 3.94
CA ARG A 142 3.22 -16.37 3.44
C ARG A 142 1.79 -16.15 2.94
N LEU A 143 0.96 -15.49 3.74
CA LEU A 143 -0.42 -15.15 3.37
C LEU A 143 -0.47 -14.38 2.03
N LEU A 144 0.38 -13.37 1.89
CA LEU A 144 0.45 -12.55 0.69
C LEU A 144 0.94 -13.34 -0.53
N GLN A 145 1.92 -14.21 -0.34
CA GLN A 145 2.44 -15.06 -1.41
C GLN A 145 1.38 -16.04 -1.94
N GLU A 146 0.59 -16.62 -1.04
CA GLU A 146 -0.43 -17.62 -1.36
C GLU A 146 -1.71 -17.01 -1.93
N ARG A 147 -2.11 -15.81 -1.48
CA ARG A 147 -3.44 -15.25 -1.74
C ARG A 147 -3.47 -14.00 -2.62
N ALA A 148 -2.31 -13.38 -2.92
CA ALA A 148 -2.31 -12.24 -3.84
C ALA A 148 -2.79 -12.68 -5.22
N PRO A 149 -3.71 -11.92 -5.88
CA PRO A 149 -4.22 -12.23 -7.19
C PRO A 149 -3.11 -12.44 -8.24
N ALA A 150 -3.39 -13.22 -9.27
CA ALA A 150 -2.41 -13.56 -10.30
C ALA A 150 -1.93 -12.33 -11.10
N ASP A 151 -2.77 -11.31 -11.21
CA ASP A 151 -2.47 -10.02 -11.86
C ASP A 151 -1.64 -9.06 -10.99
N THR A 152 -1.31 -9.45 -9.76
CA THR A 152 -0.47 -8.64 -8.87
C THR A 152 0.97 -8.63 -9.36
N VAL A 153 1.51 -7.45 -9.64
CA VAL A 153 2.93 -7.27 -9.97
C VAL A 153 3.76 -7.49 -8.70
N ARG A 154 4.73 -8.40 -8.77
CA ARG A 154 5.63 -8.71 -7.64
C ARG A 154 6.98 -8.06 -7.86
N VAL A 155 7.41 -7.22 -6.90
CA VAL A 155 8.65 -6.46 -6.99
C VAL A 155 9.54 -6.83 -5.80
N ALA A 156 10.68 -7.45 -6.08
CA ALA A 156 11.68 -7.77 -5.06
C ALA A 156 12.42 -6.52 -4.59
N THR A 157 12.72 -6.44 -3.30
CA THR A 157 13.41 -5.28 -2.70
C THR A 157 14.80 -5.60 -2.15
N ASP A 158 15.20 -6.88 -2.11
CA ASP A 158 16.49 -7.31 -1.59
C ASP A 158 17.64 -6.75 -2.43
N GLY A 159 18.58 -6.07 -1.79
CA GLY A 159 19.79 -5.55 -2.44
C GLY A 159 19.56 -4.48 -3.51
N ARG A 160 18.35 -3.95 -3.64
CA ARG A 160 18.00 -2.97 -4.68
C ARG A 160 17.90 -1.55 -4.12
N ALA A 161 18.29 -0.58 -4.94
CA ALA A 161 18.06 0.82 -4.64
C ALA A 161 16.56 1.15 -4.71
N VAL A 162 16.07 1.99 -3.79
CA VAL A 162 14.66 2.38 -3.72
C VAL A 162 14.19 3.06 -5.02
N VAL A 163 15.07 3.81 -5.66
CA VAL A 163 14.83 4.49 -6.95
C VAL A 163 14.48 3.49 -8.07
N ASP A 164 15.15 2.33 -8.13
CA ASP A 164 14.91 1.32 -9.16
C ASP A 164 13.62 0.54 -8.87
N ILE A 165 13.34 0.27 -7.60
CA ILE A 165 12.08 -0.33 -7.16
C ILE A 165 10.90 0.57 -7.51
N ALA A 166 10.99 1.86 -7.18
CA ALA A 166 9.94 2.82 -7.46
C ALA A 166 9.71 3.01 -8.97
N ARG A 167 10.77 2.95 -9.81
CA ARG A 167 10.62 2.98 -11.28
C ARG A 167 9.77 1.83 -11.78
N GLU A 168 10.01 0.62 -11.30
CA GLU A 168 9.24 -0.58 -11.66
C GLU A 168 7.78 -0.48 -11.18
N VAL A 169 7.56 0.04 -9.97
CA VAL A 169 6.22 0.27 -9.42
C VAL A 169 5.45 1.31 -10.23
N VAL A 170 6.09 2.43 -10.63
CA VAL A 170 5.47 3.44 -11.49
C VAL A 170 5.13 2.87 -12.86
N ALA A 171 6.03 2.09 -13.47
CA ALA A 171 5.78 1.45 -14.76
C ALA A 171 4.54 0.54 -14.71
N ALA A 172 4.32 -0.20 -13.62
CA ALA A 172 3.16 -1.05 -13.44
C ALA A 172 1.82 -0.26 -13.48
N THR A 173 1.83 1.02 -13.16
CA THR A 173 0.60 1.85 -13.18
C THR A 173 0.18 2.24 -14.59
N GLY A 174 1.11 2.40 -15.51
CA GLY A 174 0.88 3.02 -16.80
C GLY A 174 0.49 4.50 -16.73
N TRP A 175 0.74 5.18 -15.60
CA TRP A 175 0.38 6.60 -15.43
C TRP A 175 1.35 7.53 -16.13
N VAL A 176 2.59 7.11 -16.32
CA VAL A 176 3.62 7.88 -17.04
C VAL A 176 3.73 7.33 -18.47
N PRO A 177 3.45 8.13 -19.51
CA PRO A 177 3.59 7.69 -20.89
C PRO A 177 5.06 7.34 -21.22
N GLY A 178 5.32 6.17 -21.78
CA GLY A 178 6.62 5.79 -22.33
C GLY A 178 7.72 5.48 -21.31
N GLY A 179 7.35 5.07 -20.09
CA GLY A 179 8.29 4.53 -19.09
C GLY A 179 8.67 3.09 -19.37
#